data_c47b2cb75921585b1b7c8ced6770f402
#
_entry.id   c47b2cb75921585b1b7c8ced6770f402
#
_cell.length_a   1.000
_cell.length_b   1.000
_cell.length_c   1.000
_cell.angle_alpha   90.00
_cell.angle_beta   90.00
_cell.angle_gamma   90.00
#
_symmetry.space_group_name_H-M   'P 1'
#
loop_
_entity.id
_entity.type
_entity.pdbx_description
1 polymer ?
#
loop_
_entity_poly.entity_id
_entity_poly.type
_entity_poly.pdbx_seq_one_letter_code
_entity_poly.pdbx_strand_id
1 'polypeptide(L)'
;MNLILYSKPNCHLCEGLQEKLEEILKDPENSCKFKLEVRDITTRNDWFQAYQYEVPVLCVSQMNTTTEKPVPRPSPRISVKKLQQMLQKYL
;
A
#
# COMPACT_ATOMS: atom_id res chain seq x y z
N MET A 1 -1.31 -8.68 -9.97
CA MET A 1 -0.47 -7.58 -9.47
C MET A 1 -0.64 -7.45 -7.97
N ASN A 2 0.45 -7.32 -7.25
CA ASN A 2 0.44 -7.18 -5.80
C ASN A 2 0.71 -5.74 -5.39
N LEU A 3 -0.10 -5.22 -4.49
CA LEU A 3 0.15 -3.94 -3.83
C LEU A 3 0.63 -4.23 -2.42
N ILE A 4 1.80 -3.71 -2.09
CA ILE A 4 2.47 -3.99 -0.82
C ILE A 4 2.44 -2.72 0.03
N LEU A 5 1.92 -2.85 1.24
CA LEU A 5 1.90 -1.77 2.23
C LEU A 5 2.86 -2.12 3.36
N TYR A 6 3.93 -1.36 3.49
CA TYR A 6 4.82 -1.45 4.64
C TYR A 6 4.27 -0.57 5.75
N SER A 7 4.03 -1.15 6.90
CA SER A 7 3.45 -0.44 8.05
C SER A 7 4.14 -0.87 9.33
N LYS A 8 3.79 -0.21 10.43
CA LYS A 8 4.26 -0.59 11.76
C LYS A 8 3.13 -0.47 12.77
N PRO A 9 3.22 -1.15 13.94
CA PRO A 9 2.23 -1.01 15.00
C PRO A 9 2.10 0.44 15.47
N ASN A 10 0.89 0.82 15.87
CA ASN A 10 0.59 2.16 16.39
C ASN A 10 0.80 3.30 15.40
N CYS A 11 0.75 3.00 14.11
CA CYS A 11 0.87 4.00 13.07
C CYS A 11 -0.52 4.32 12.52
N HIS A 12 -1.09 5.46 12.93
CA HIS A 12 -2.44 5.85 12.51
C HIS A 12 -2.53 6.13 11.02
N LEU A 13 -1.48 6.68 10.43
CA LEU A 13 -1.45 6.93 8.97
C LEU A 13 -1.44 5.61 8.19
N CYS A 14 -0.74 4.61 8.69
CA CYS A 14 -0.70 3.28 8.09
C CYS A 14 -2.08 2.62 8.15
N GLU A 15 -2.72 2.68 9.30
CA GLU A 15 -4.06 2.12 9.51
C GLU A 15 -5.09 2.78 8.60
N GLY A 16 -5.05 4.11 8.51
CA GLY A 16 -5.98 4.85 7.65
C GLY A 16 -5.81 4.50 6.18
N LEU A 17 -4.58 4.38 5.71
CA LEU A 17 -4.32 3.99 4.33
C LEU A 17 -4.77 2.56 4.07
N GLN A 18 -4.49 1.65 5.00
CA GLN A 18 -4.93 0.25 4.87
C GLN A 18 -6.44 0.14 4.76
N GLU A 19 -7.19 0.87 5.59
CA GLU A 19 -8.65 0.87 5.54
C GLU A 19 -9.16 1.32 4.17
N LYS A 20 -8.57 2.38 3.61
CA LYS A 20 -8.97 2.88 2.30
C LYS A 20 -8.68 1.87 1.19
N LEU A 21 -7.55 1.20 1.26
CA LEU A 21 -7.19 0.15 0.29
C LEU A 21 -8.15 -1.04 0.39
N GLU A 22 -8.54 -1.43 1.60
CA GLU A 22 -9.50 -2.50 1.80
C GLU A 22 -10.88 -2.13 1.26
N GLU A 23 -11.30 -0.86 1.40
CA GLU A 23 -12.55 -0.39 0.82
C GLU A 23 -12.55 -0.49 -0.70
N ILE A 24 -11.44 -0.15 -1.34
CA ILE A 24 -11.31 -0.28 -2.79
C ILE A 24 -11.48 -1.74 -3.21
N LEU A 25 -10.89 -2.67 -2.45
CA LEU A 25 -10.99 -4.09 -2.76
C LEU A 25 -12.40 -4.65 -2.59
N LYS A 26 -13.19 -4.07 -1.69
CA LYS A 26 -14.57 -4.50 -1.44
C LYS A 26 -15.57 -3.97 -2.48
N ASP A 27 -15.18 -2.94 -3.24
CA ASP A 27 -16.07 -2.32 -4.22
C ASP A 27 -16.21 -3.24 -5.44
N PRO A 28 -17.42 -3.74 -5.74
CA PRO A 28 -17.61 -4.62 -6.90
C PRO A 28 -17.40 -3.91 -8.24
N GLU A 29 -17.48 -2.59 -8.27
CA GLU A 29 -17.23 -1.78 -9.47
C GLU A 29 -15.75 -1.39 -9.61
N ASN A 30 -14.91 -1.85 -8.71
CA ASN A 30 -13.48 -1.54 -8.72
C ASN A 30 -12.81 -2.11 -9.98
N SER A 31 -12.20 -1.24 -10.76
CA SER A 31 -11.43 -1.64 -11.95
C SER A 31 -9.98 -1.97 -11.62
N CYS A 32 -9.52 -1.63 -10.43
CA CYS A 32 -8.18 -1.95 -9.97
C CYS A 32 -8.16 -3.33 -9.34
N LYS A 33 -7.61 -4.32 -10.06
CA LYS A 33 -7.49 -5.68 -9.52
C LYS A 33 -6.10 -5.89 -8.98
N PHE A 34 -5.99 -5.98 -7.66
CA PHE A 34 -4.73 -6.22 -7.00
C PHE A 34 -4.94 -7.04 -5.74
N LYS A 35 -3.86 -7.69 -5.30
CA LYS A 35 -3.82 -8.34 -3.99
C LYS A 35 -3.09 -7.41 -3.04
N LEU A 36 -3.68 -7.16 -1.89
CA LEU A 36 -3.06 -6.33 -0.87
C LEU A 36 -2.25 -7.21 0.07
N GLU A 37 -0.95 -6.89 0.19
CA GLU A 37 -0.07 -7.51 1.17
C GLU A 37 0.36 -6.44 2.16
N VAL A 38 0.04 -6.64 3.43
CA VAL A 38 0.47 -5.73 4.50
C VAL A 38 1.67 -6.35 5.19
N ARG A 39 2.78 -5.61 5.23
CA ARG A 39 4.02 -6.06 5.86
C ARG A 39 4.33 -5.20 7.07
N ASP A 40 4.42 -5.83 8.24
CA ASP A 40 4.86 -5.18 9.46
C ASP A 40 6.39 -5.11 9.44
N ILE A 41 6.94 -3.91 9.38
CA ILE A 41 8.38 -3.72 9.27
C ILE A 41 9.14 -4.16 10.53
N THR A 42 8.45 -4.33 11.65
CA THR A 42 9.08 -4.80 12.88
C THR A 42 9.39 -6.30 12.85
N THR A 43 8.84 -7.02 11.87
CA THR A 43 9.08 -8.47 11.73
C THR A 43 10.37 -8.81 10.98
N ARG A 44 10.97 -7.82 10.29
CA ARG A 44 12.22 -8.01 9.57
C ARG A 44 13.11 -6.79 9.74
N ASN A 45 14.37 -7.05 10.09
CA ASN A 45 15.32 -5.97 10.33
C ASN A 45 15.62 -5.14 9.08
N ASP A 46 15.71 -5.77 7.91
CA ASP A 46 15.94 -5.06 6.65
C ASP A 46 14.81 -4.09 6.31
N TRP A 47 13.56 -4.49 6.54
CA TRP A 47 12.43 -3.60 6.37
C TRP A 47 12.43 -2.45 7.37
N PHE A 48 12.73 -2.76 8.64
CA PHE A 48 12.78 -1.77 9.70
C PHE A 48 13.84 -0.70 9.40
N GLN A 49 15.04 -1.12 9.02
CA GLN A 49 16.13 -0.21 8.67
C GLN A 49 15.75 0.70 7.48
N ALA A 50 15.07 0.13 6.48
CA ALA A 50 14.71 0.88 5.28
C ALA A 50 13.55 1.86 5.52
N TYR A 51 12.55 1.50 6.33
CA TYR A 51 11.26 2.20 6.33
C TYR A 51 10.80 2.74 7.68
N GLN A 52 11.57 2.61 8.76
CA GLN A 52 11.10 2.98 10.10
C GLN A 52 10.62 4.43 10.23
N TYR A 53 11.16 5.33 9.43
CA TYR A 53 10.78 6.74 9.44
C TYR A 53 9.90 7.13 8.25
N GLU A 54 9.61 6.20 7.36
CA GLU A 54 8.92 6.49 6.11
C GLU A 54 7.54 5.84 5.99
N VAL A 55 7.19 4.94 6.89
CA VAL A 55 5.88 4.27 6.83
C VAL A 55 4.73 5.29 6.93
N PRO A 56 3.63 5.09 6.20
CA PRO A 56 3.35 3.97 5.30
C PRO A 56 4.06 4.09 3.96
N VAL A 57 4.57 2.98 3.46
CA VAL A 57 5.23 2.91 2.15
C VAL A 57 4.45 1.96 1.26
N LEU A 58 4.12 2.40 0.05
CA LEU A 58 3.44 1.58 -0.95
C LEU A 58 4.40 1.16 -2.04
N CYS A 59 4.34 -0.11 -2.41
CA CYS A 59 5.08 -0.65 -3.55
C CYS A 59 4.15 -1.54 -4.37
N VAL A 60 4.44 -1.66 -5.67
CA VAL A 60 3.74 -2.59 -6.54
C VAL A 60 4.73 -3.62 -7.06
N SER A 61 4.28 -4.85 -7.21
CA SER A 61 5.07 -5.91 -7.83
C SER A 61 4.19 -6.73 -8.76
N GLN A 62 4.77 -7.21 -9.85
CA GLN A 62 4.09 -8.14 -10.75
C GLN A 62 4.24 -9.56 -10.20
N MET A 63 3.27 -10.42 -10.54
CA MET A 63 3.21 -11.76 -9.96
C MET A 63 4.46 -12.61 -10.23
N ASN A 64 5.15 -12.37 -11.33
CA ASN A 64 6.30 -13.19 -11.74
C ASN A 64 7.65 -12.52 -11.48
N THR A 65 7.68 -11.45 -10.70
CA THR A 65 8.93 -10.74 -10.41
C THR A 65 9.08 -10.55 -8.91
N THR A 66 10.33 -10.49 -8.46
CA THR A 66 10.65 -10.11 -7.08
C THR A 66 10.90 -8.61 -6.97
N THR A 67 10.89 -7.89 -8.08
CA THR A 67 11.15 -6.46 -8.10
C THR A 67 9.93 -5.69 -7.64
N GLU A 68 10.10 -4.84 -6.64
CA GLU A 68 9.08 -3.96 -6.12
C GLU A 68 9.35 -2.55 -6.61
N LYS A 69 8.32 -1.89 -7.15
CA LYS A 69 8.42 -0.50 -7.59
C LYS A 69 7.71 0.40 -6.58
N PRO A 70 8.36 1.44 -6.07
CA PRO A 70 7.70 2.34 -5.13
C PRO A 70 6.59 3.13 -5.81
N VAL A 71 5.51 3.35 -5.06
CA VAL A 71 4.39 4.20 -5.47
C VAL A 71 4.45 5.45 -4.61
N PRO A 72 4.24 6.65 -5.19
CA PRO A 72 4.22 7.87 -4.38
C PRO A 72 3.21 7.76 -3.24
N ARG A 73 3.61 8.19 -2.05
CA ARG A 73 2.73 8.12 -0.89
C ARG A 73 1.58 9.10 -1.07
N PRO A 74 0.32 8.64 -0.98
CA PRO A 74 -0.82 9.54 -1.07
C PRO A 74 -0.93 10.41 0.18
N SER A 75 -1.63 11.54 0.04
CA SER A 75 -1.95 12.37 1.20
C SER A 75 -2.79 11.57 2.20
N PRO A 76 -2.57 11.73 3.52
CA PRO A 76 -3.42 11.07 4.51
C PRO A 76 -4.90 11.44 4.40
N ARG A 77 -5.20 12.56 3.76
CA ARG A 77 -6.58 13.02 3.56
C ARG A 77 -7.18 12.65 2.22
N ILE A 78 -6.46 11.86 1.43
CA ILE A 78 -6.95 11.46 0.11
C ILE A 78 -8.26 10.67 0.25
N SER A 79 -9.23 10.95 -0.64
CA SER A 79 -10.46 10.17 -0.67
C SER A 79 -10.20 8.79 -1.27
N VAL A 80 -11.07 7.83 -0.95
CA VAL A 80 -11.00 6.48 -1.52
C VAL A 80 -11.04 6.54 -3.04
N LYS A 81 -11.92 7.37 -3.61
CA LYS A 81 -12.05 7.51 -5.06
C LYS A 81 -10.77 8.04 -5.71
N LYS A 82 -10.17 9.08 -5.12
CA LYS A 82 -8.92 9.63 -5.66
C LYS A 82 -7.76 8.66 -5.51
N LEU A 83 -7.72 7.92 -4.41
CA LEU A 83 -6.71 6.88 -4.20
C LEU A 83 -6.84 5.80 -5.28
N GLN A 84 -8.06 5.37 -5.58
CA GLN A 84 -8.33 4.40 -6.62
C GLN A 84 -7.85 4.90 -7.98
N GLN A 85 -8.12 6.16 -8.31
CA GLN A 85 -7.66 6.77 -9.56
C GLN A 85 -6.15 6.84 -9.64
N MET A 86 -5.48 7.16 -8.53
CA MET A 86 -4.02 7.18 -8.48
C MET A 86 -3.44 5.78 -8.72
N LEU A 87 -4.01 4.77 -8.06
CA LEU A 87 -3.53 3.39 -8.19
C LEU A 87 -3.67 2.87 -9.62
N GLN A 88 -4.70 3.28 -10.35
CA GLN A 88 -4.89 2.85 -11.73
C GLN A 88 -3.70 3.21 -12.63
N LYS A 89 -2.94 4.24 -12.28
CA LYS A 89 -1.76 4.64 -13.05
C LYS A 89 -0.58 3.69 -12.84
N TYR A 90 -0.56 2.94 -11.76
CA TYR A 90 0.55 2.07 -11.37
C TYR A 90 0.22 0.58 -11.50
N LEU A 91 -1.05 0.28 -11.57
CA LEU A 91 -1.56 -1.09 -11.71
C LEU A 91 -2.07 -1.34 -13.17
#